data_4a323d3348091a2b37776862ea59d7b7
#
_entry.id   4a323d3348091a2b37776862ea59d7b7
#
_cell.length_a   1.000
_cell.length_b   1.000
_cell.length_c   1.000
_cell.angle_alpha   90.00
_cell.angle_beta   90.00
_cell.angle_gamma   90.00
#
_symmetry.space_group_name_H-M   'P 1'
#
loop_
_entity.id
_entity.type
_entity.pdbx_description
1 polymer ?
#
loop_
_entity_poly.entity_id
_entity_poly.type
_entity_poly.pdbx_seq_one_letter_code
_entity_poly.pdbx_strand_id
1 'polypeptide(L)'
;EELILPAGELMCIDFPEATMDTPTRCLAMAVEEKKIVDIIALMNETMSRAEGREWRFMDYNFHFTNDIGVHHILQRLIFLFTENHPCKDLFVEMTLRELIVRILQADAQKEYLEGATALSANNRLAFIVRYIRENLDRPLSVDELSRKAYMSESNFHRVFKNEIGLTPIDFINAE
;
A
#
# COMPACT_ATOMS: atom_id res chain seq x y z
N GLU A 1 11.01 -3.63 2.70
CA GLU A 1 9.89 -2.88 2.12
C GLU A 1 8.60 -3.61 2.46
N GLU A 2 7.60 -2.89 2.89
CA GLU A 2 6.28 -3.42 3.21
C GLU A 2 5.28 -2.89 2.18
N LEU A 3 4.45 -3.77 1.64
CA LEU A 3 3.42 -3.45 0.68
C LEU A 3 2.05 -3.80 1.23
N ILE A 4 1.12 -2.88 1.15
CA ILE A 4 -0.26 -3.05 1.57
C ILE A 4 -1.16 -2.98 0.33
N LEU A 5 -2.01 -3.99 0.18
CA LEU A 5 -2.90 -4.14 -0.97
C LEU A 5 -4.36 -4.23 -0.51
N PRO A 6 -5.30 -3.73 -1.31
CA PRO A 6 -6.71 -4.03 -1.14
C PRO A 6 -6.99 -5.53 -1.22
N ALA A 7 -8.04 -5.99 -0.54
CA ALA A 7 -8.45 -7.39 -0.60
C ALA A 7 -8.89 -7.77 -2.03
N GLY A 8 -8.42 -8.91 -2.50
CA GLY A 8 -8.75 -9.42 -3.83
C GLY A 8 -7.83 -8.96 -4.96
N GLU A 9 -6.87 -8.09 -4.67
CA GLU A 9 -5.86 -7.70 -5.66
C GLU A 9 -4.82 -8.81 -5.83
N LEU A 10 -4.50 -9.11 -7.09
CA LEU A 10 -3.41 -10.01 -7.46
C LEU A 10 -2.13 -9.20 -7.59
N MET A 11 -1.09 -9.64 -6.90
CA MET A 11 0.24 -9.08 -7.04
C MET A 11 1.22 -10.17 -7.42
N CYS A 12 2.04 -9.88 -8.43
CA CYS A 12 3.20 -10.68 -8.74
C CYS A 12 4.43 -10.01 -8.13
N ILE A 13 5.13 -10.72 -7.27
CA ILE A 13 6.40 -10.26 -6.69
C ILE A 13 7.52 -11.07 -7.31
N ASP A 14 8.41 -10.41 -8.03
CA ASP A 14 9.61 -11.01 -8.58
C ASP A 14 10.80 -10.76 -7.63
N PHE A 15 11.58 -11.80 -7.38
CA PHE A 15 12.78 -11.77 -6.55
C PHE A 15 13.99 -12.19 -7.37
N PRO A 16 14.50 -11.32 -8.25
CA PRO A 16 15.56 -11.66 -9.19
C PRO A 16 16.88 -12.07 -8.52
N GLU A 17 17.09 -11.68 -7.26
CA GLU A 17 18.30 -12.02 -6.48
C GLU A 17 18.13 -13.30 -5.63
N ALA A 18 16.95 -13.89 -5.61
CA ALA A 18 16.70 -15.11 -4.84
C ALA A 18 17.36 -16.32 -5.50
N THR A 19 18.13 -17.07 -4.73
CA THR A 19 18.76 -18.33 -5.14
C THR A 19 18.45 -19.44 -4.16
N MET A 20 18.80 -20.68 -4.52
CA MET A 20 18.67 -21.82 -3.59
C MET A 20 19.48 -21.62 -2.31
N ASP A 21 20.64 -20.95 -2.40
CA ASP A 21 21.53 -20.68 -1.26
C ASP A 21 21.13 -19.41 -0.48
N THR A 22 20.44 -18.49 -1.16
CA THR A 22 19.94 -17.22 -0.57
C THR A 22 18.45 -17.03 -0.86
N PRO A 23 17.58 -17.84 -0.24
CA PRO A 23 16.15 -17.76 -0.50
C PRO A 23 15.55 -16.50 0.10
N THR A 24 14.61 -15.89 -0.60
CA THR A 24 13.81 -14.79 -0.09
C THR A 24 12.75 -15.31 0.88
N ARG A 25 12.54 -14.56 1.95
CA ARG A 25 11.46 -14.83 2.91
C ARG A 25 10.41 -13.74 2.79
N CYS A 26 9.16 -14.14 2.56
CA CYS A 26 8.02 -13.25 2.53
C CYS A 26 7.07 -13.57 3.67
N LEU A 27 6.46 -12.55 4.21
CA LEU A 27 5.30 -12.66 5.09
C LEU A 27 4.11 -12.04 4.36
N ALA A 28 3.04 -12.81 4.19
CA ALA A 28 1.76 -12.31 3.74
C ALA A 28 0.77 -12.37 4.91
N MET A 29 0.05 -11.27 5.12
CA MET A 29 -0.93 -11.17 6.19
C MET A 29 -2.21 -10.53 5.63
N ALA A 30 -3.35 -11.18 5.87
CA ALA A 30 -4.66 -10.61 5.56
C ALA A 30 -5.29 -10.02 6.83
N VAL A 31 -5.85 -8.83 6.70
CA VAL A 31 -6.58 -8.16 7.79
C VAL A 31 -8.04 -8.05 7.35
N GLU A 32 -8.96 -8.43 8.25
CA GLU A 32 -10.39 -8.30 7.99
C GLU A 32 -10.79 -6.83 7.83
N GLU A 33 -11.54 -6.51 6.77
CA GLU A 33 -12.03 -5.16 6.49
C GLU A 33 -12.78 -4.55 7.67
N LYS A 34 -13.59 -5.35 8.37
CA LYS A 34 -14.31 -4.92 9.56
C LYS A 34 -13.40 -4.33 10.62
N LYS A 35 -12.22 -4.93 10.87
CA LYS A 35 -11.25 -4.41 11.84
C LYS A 35 -10.72 -3.05 11.44
N ILE A 36 -10.50 -2.83 10.16
CA ILE A 36 -10.05 -1.54 9.63
C ILE A 36 -11.14 -0.49 9.85
N VAL A 37 -12.38 -0.81 9.51
CA VAL A 37 -13.54 0.09 9.69
C VAL A 37 -13.74 0.45 11.16
N ASP A 38 -13.68 -0.52 12.07
CA ASP A 38 -13.84 -0.29 13.51
C ASP A 38 -12.72 0.63 14.08
N ILE A 39 -11.50 0.49 13.58
CA ILE A 39 -10.37 1.34 13.99
C ILE A 39 -10.52 2.75 13.44
N ILE A 40 -10.94 2.90 12.18
CA ILE A 40 -11.21 4.21 11.59
C ILE A 40 -12.30 4.94 12.36
N ALA A 41 -13.39 4.26 12.72
CA ALA A 41 -14.46 4.84 13.54
C ALA A 41 -13.92 5.33 14.88
N LEU A 42 -13.13 4.51 15.58
CA LEU A 42 -12.48 4.87 16.84
C LEU A 42 -11.56 6.08 16.69
N MET A 43 -10.77 6.14 15.62
CA MET A 43 -9.87 7.28 15.35
C MET A 43 -10.67 8.55 15.06
N ASN A 44 -11.78 8.47 14.34
CA ASN A 44 -12.65 9.62 14.07
C ASN A 44 -13.33 10.15 15.34
N GLU A 45 -13.63 9.28 16.30
CA GLU A 45 -14.20 9.68 17.59
C GLU A 45 -13.16 10.29 18.55
N THR A 46 -11.92 9.78 18.53
CA THR A 46 -10.92 10.08 19.57
C THR A 46 -9.78 10.96 19.11
N MET A 47 -9.52 11.02 17.82
CA MET A 47 -8.35 11.67 17.23
C MET A 47 -8.76 12.57 16.06
N SER A 48 -8.96 13.85 16.32
CA SER A 48 -9.21 14.83 15.24
C SER A 48 -8.00 14.94 14.32
N ARG A 49 -8.22 14.80 13.00
CA ARG A 49 -7.21 15.14 11.98
C ARG A 49 -7.04 16.67 11.90
N ALA A 50 -5.83 17.09 11.50
CA ALA A 50 -5.61 18.47 11.11
C ALA A 50 -6.64 18.89 10.04
N GLU A 51 -7.12 20.13 10.10
CA GLU A 51 -8.14 20.70 9.19
C GLU A 51 -9.55 20.07 9.29
N GLY A 52 -9.88 19.32 10.35
CA GLY A 52 -11.22 18.75 10.54
C GLY A 52 -11.60 17.67 9.53
N ARG A 53 -10.61 17.04 8.87
CA ARG A 53 -10.85 15.93 7.97
C ARG A 53 -11.10 14.64 8.77
N GLU A 54 -11.87 13.73 8.19
CA GLU A 54 -12.09 12.38 8.74
C GLU A 54 -10.95 11.44 8.36
N TRP A 55 -10.65 10.49 9.26
CA TRP A 55 -9.84 9.33 8.94
C TRP A 55 -10.63 8.42 8.01
N ARG A 56 -10.01 7.96 6.95
CA ARG A 56 -10.61 7.01 6.01
C ARG A 56 -9.52 6.17 5.36
N PHE A 57 -9.84 4.93 5.09
CA PHE A 57 -8.99 4.08 4.27
C PHE A 57 -9.26 4.42 2.80
N MET A 58 -8.23 4.69 2.04
CA MET A 58 -8.36 4.98 0.62
C MET A 58 -8.23 3.67 -0.16
N ASP A 59 -9.29 3.24 -0.83
CA ASP A 59 -9.42 1.93 -1.49
C ASP A 59 -8.39 1.62 -2.60
N TYR A 60 -7.51 2.54 -2.95
CA TYR A 60 -6.63 2.42 -4.11
C TYR A 60 -5.17 2.79 -3.81
N ASN A 61 -4.76 2.79 -2.57
CA ASN A 61 -3.39 3.12 -2.25
C ASN A 61 -2.56 1.85 -2.07
N PHE A 62 -1.64 1.63 -3.00
CA PHE A 62 -0.50 0.77 -2.76
C PHE A 62 0.44 1.52 -1.83
N HIS A 63 0.55 1.04 -0.59
CA HIS A 63 1.43 1.66 0.38
C HIS A 63 2.75 0.93 0.42
N PHE A 64 3.80 1.62 -0.03
CA PHE A 64 5.15 1.29 0.36
C PHE A 64 5.51 2.17 1.55
N THR A 65 5.76 1.56 2.69
CA THR A 65 6.24 2.30 3.85
C THR A 65 7.61 1.79 4.28
N ASN A 66 8.52 2.73 4.55
CA ASN A 66 9.79 2.47 5.21
C ASN A 66 9.75 3.02 6.65
N ASP A 67 8.56 3.12 7.24
CA ASP A 67 8.42 3.57 8.61
C ASP A 67 9.00 2.54 9.58
N ILE A 68 9.97 2.97 10.39
CA ILE A 68 10.67 2.10 11.35
C ILE A 68 9.70 1.53 12.40
N GLY A 69 8.65 2.27 12.75
CA GLY A 69 7.64 1.82 13.69
C GLY A 69 6.78 0.70 13.11
N VAL A 70 6.40 0.80 11.84
CA VAL A 70 5.70 -0.27 11.11
C VAL A 70 6.58 -1.52 11.03
N HIS A 71 7.86 -1.35 10.69
CA HIS A 71 8.82 -2.47 10.66
C HIS A 71 8.91 -3.21 11.99
N HIS A 72 9.04 -2.50 13.11
CA HIS A 72 9.09 -3.11 14.44
C HIS A 72 7.79 -3.84 14.79
N ILE A 73 6.64 -3.30 14.41
CA ILE A 73 5.34 -3.95 14.63
C ILE A 73 5.26 -5.27 13.85
N LEU A 74 5.68 -5.28 12.59
CA LEU A 74 5.71 -6.49 11.78
C LEU A 74 6.65 -7.55 12.38
N GLN A 75 7.84 -7.16 12.85
CA GLN A 75 8.74 -8.06 13.56
C GLN A 75 8.07 -8.62 14.85
N ARG A 76 7.35 -7.77 15.59
CA ARG A 76 6.60 -8.20 16.77
C ARG A 76 5.49 -9.19 16.40
N LEU A 77 4.74 -8.96 15.33
CA LEU A 77 3.72 -9.90 14.86
C LEU A 77 4.33 -11.25 14.51
N ILE A 78 5.45 -11.28 13.78
CA ILE A 78 6.18 -12.52 13.47
C ILE A 78 6.54 -13.26 14.78
N PHE A 79 7.09 -12.55 15.75
CA PHE A 79 7.42 -13.13 17.06
C PHE A 79 6.18 -13.71 17.74
N LEU A 80 5.08 -12.94 17.82
CA LEU A 80 3.83 -13.37 18.42
C LEU A 80 3.24 -14.63 17.75
N PHE A 81 3.37 -14.77 16.42
CA PHE A 81 2.91 -15.97 15.72
C PHE A 81 3.73 -17.22 16.07
N THR A 82 4.98 -17.07 16.46
CA THR A 82 5.87 -18.17 16.86
C THR A 82 5.83 -18.46 18.36
N GLU A 83 5.31 -17.51 19.17
CA GLU A 83 5.22 -17.63 20.62
C GLU A 83 4.04 -18.52 21.02
N ASN A 84 4.25 -19.34 22.06
CA ASN A 84 3.18 -20.13 22.69
C ASN A 84 2.77 -19.47 24.02
N HIS A 85 2.01 -18.37 23.94
CA HIS A 85 1.54 -17.63 25.10
C HIS A 85 0.01 -17.69 25.24
N PRO A 86 -0.56 -17.89 26.46
CA PRO A 86 -2.02 -17.97 26.66
C PRO A 86 -2.79 -16.74 26.14
N CYS A 87 -2.18 -15.56 26.19
CA CYS A 87 -2.80 -14.30 25.70
C CYS A 87 -2.33 -13.91 24.30
N LYS A 88 -1.81 -14.84 23.51
CA LYS A 88 -1.27 -14.58 22.17
C LYS A 88 -2.26 -13.83 21.30
N ASP A 89 -3.51 -14.29 21.22
CA ASP A 89 -4.52 -13.68 20.35
C ASP A 89 -4.82 -12.24 20.76
N LEU A 90 -4.83 -11.94 22.04
CA LEU A 90 -4.98 -10.57 22.54
C LEU A 90 -3.80 -9.69 22.12
N PHE A 91 -2.57 -10.19 22.25
CA PHE A 91 -1.38 -9.44 21.83
C PHE A 91 -1.34 -9.20 20.34
N VAL A 92 -1.71 -10.19 19.54
CA VAL A 92 -1.84 -10.05 18.07
C VAL A 92 -2.88 -8.98 17.74
N GLU A 93 -4.07 -9.02 18.37
CA GLU A 93 -5.13 -8.04 18.15
C GLU A 93 -4.67 -6.61 18.47
N MET A 94 -4.01 -6.40 19.61
CA MET A 94 -3.48 -5.09 20.00
C MET A 94 -2.41 -4.59 19.02
N THR A 95 -1.53 -5.49 18.59
CA THR A 95 -0.43 -5.16 17.67
C THR A 95 -0.96 -4.84 16.27
N LEU A 96 -1.99 -5.55 15.80
CA LEU A 96 -2.67 -5.25 14.54
C LEU A 96 -3.38 -3.89 14.58
N ARG A 97 -4.01 -3.53 15.68
CA ARG A 97 -4.62 -2.21 15.86
C ARG A 97 -3.57 -1.09 15.75
N GLU A 98 -2.44 -1.26 16.41
CA GLU A 98 -1.34 -0.29 16.31
C GLU A 98 -0.82 -0.19 14.87
N LEU A 99 -0.66 -1.32 14.18
CA LEU A 99 -0.25 -1.33 12.77
C LEU A 99 -1.17 -0.50 11.88
N ILE A 100 -2.48 -0.72 11.99
CA ILE A 100 -3.48 0.00 11.19
C ILE A 100 -3.45 1.50 11.49
N VAL A 101 -3.38 1.88 12.78
CA VAL A 101 -3.29 3.30 13.18
C VAL A 101 -2.05 3.96 12.56
N ARG A 102 -0.88 3.32 12.62
CA ARG A 102 0.36 3.88 12.05
C ARG A 102 0.30 4.02 10.53
N ILE A 103 -0.29 3.05 9.84
CA ILE A 103 -0.49 3.11 8.40
C ILE A 103 -1.36 4.32 8.04
N LEU A 104 -2.51 4.47 8.70
CA LEU A 104 -3.42 5.60 8.48
C LEU A 104 -2.76 6.96 8.82
N GLN A 105 -1.92 7.00 9.85
CA GLN A 105 -1.17 8.21 10.20
C GLN A 105 -0.06 8.54 9.19
N ALA A 106 0.66 7.53 8.70
CA ALA A 106 1.68 7.71 7.67
C ALA A 106 1.08 8.28 6.39
N ASP A 107 -0.09 7.79 5.99
CA ASP A 107 -0.85 8.34 4.86
C ASP A 107 -1.25 9.77 5.06
N ALA A 108 -1.81 10.09 6.22
CA ALA A 108 -2.21 11.45 6.53
C ALA A 108 -1.02 12.41 6.56
N GLN A 109 0.14 11.95 7.06
CA GLN A 109 1.37 12.73 7.08
C GLN A 109 1.93 12.92 5.67
N LYS A 110 1.85 11.89 4.83
CA LYS A 110 2.25 11.96 3.42
C LYS A 110 1.36 12.97 2.67
N GLU A 111 0.04 12.90 2.84
CA GLU A 111 -0.88 13.90 2.31
C GLU A 111 -0.52 15.33 2.73
N TYR A 112 -0.09 15.53 3.97
CA TYR A 112 0.24 16.86 4.51
C TYR A 112 1.58 17.39 4.03
N LEU A 113 2.64 16.54 4.02
CA LEU A 113 4.00 16.94 3.66
C LEU A 113 4.20 17.10 2.15
N GLU A 114 3.47 16.35 1.36
CA GLU A 114 3.63 16.37 -0.08
C GLU A 114 2.85 17.50 -0.76
N GLY A 115 2.02 18.23 -0.01
CA GLY A 115 1.26 19.36 -0.54
C GLY A 115 0.53 19.02 -1.85
N ALA A 116 -0.21 19.93 -2.43
CA ALA A 116 -1.04 19.72 -3.62
C ALA A 116 -0.34 19.09 -4.85
N THR A 117 0.99 19.06 -4.88
CA THR A 117 1.78 18.54 -6.03
C THR A 117 2.00 17.03 -5.99
N ALA A 118 2.11 16.38 -4.84
CA ALA A 118 2.36 14.95 -4.79
C ALA A 118 1.08 14.13 -4.54
N LEU A 119 0.06 14.72 -3.88
CA LEU A 119 -1.32 14.18 -3.94
C LEU A 119 -1.71 13.88 -5.39
N SER A 120 -1.19 14.69 -6.30
CA SER A 120 -1.40 14.45 -7.72
C SER A 120 -0.69 13.20 -8.26
N ALA A 121 0.45 12.77 -7.74
CA ALA A 121 1.19 11.65 -8.32
C ALA A 121 0.55 10.29 -7.94
N ASN A 122 0.26 10.04 -6.67
CA ASN A 122 -0.36 8.78 -6.24
C ASN A 122 -1.82 8.67 -6.71
N ASN A 123 -2.58 9.76 -6.64
CA ASN A 123 -3.92 9.79 -7.24
C ASN A 123 -3.88 9.63 -8.77
N ARG A 124 -2.84 10.15 -9.43
CA ARG A 124 -2.64 9.94 -10.87
C ARG A 124 -2.31 8.49 -11.20
N LEU A 125 -1.46 7.83 -10.40
CA LEU A 125 -1.16 6.41 -10.62
C LEU A 125 -2.36 5.51 -10.34
N ALA A 126 -3.10 5.74 -9.26
CA ALA A 126 -4.34 5.03 -8.97
C ALA A 126 -5.38 5.22 -10.09
N PHE A 127 -5.51 6.45 -10.62
CA PHE A 127 -6.32 6.72 -11.79
C PHE A 127 -5.83 5.93 -13.02
N ILE A 128 -4.52 5.87 -13.26
CA ILE A 128 -3.94 5.15 -14.39
C ILE A 128 -4.16 3.65 -14.27
N VAL A 129 -3.97 3.05 -13.10
CA VAL A 129 -4.25 1.62 -12.85
C VAL A 129 -5.72 1.30 -13.16
N ARG A 130 -6.63 2.08 -12.63
CA ARG A 130 -8.06 1.93 -12.97
C ARG A 130 -8.33 2.11 -14.45
N TYR A 131 -7.75 3.14 -15.06
CA TYR A 131 -7.90 3.40 -16.50
C TYR A 131 -7.39 2.22 -17.34
N ILE A 132 -6.26 1.60 -17.00
CA ILE A 132 -5.76 0.40 -17.66
C ILE A 132 -6.81 -0.70 -17.59
N ARG A 133 -7.30 -1.02 -16.40
CA ARG A 133 -8.30 -2.09 -16.18
C ARG A 133 -9.61 -1.87 -16.93
N GLU A 134 -10.06 -0.63 -17.03
CA GLU A 134 -11.28 -0.27 -17.74
C GLU A 134 -11.13 -0.26 -19.27
N ASN A 135 -9.90 -0.35 -19.82
CA ASN A 135 -9.61 -0.22 -21.25
C ASN A 135 -8.71 -1.34 -21.80
N LEU A 136 -8.74 -2.52 -21.21
CA LEU A 136 -7.95 -3.68 -21.67
C LEU A 136 -8.45 -4.24 -23.03
N ASP A 137 -9.63 -3.81 -23.48
CA ASP A 137 -10.22 -4.17 -24.75
C ASP A 137 -9.53 -3.53 -25.96
N ARG A 138 -8.61 -2.60 -25.74
CA ARG A 138 -7.87 -1.88 -26.76
C ARG A 138 -6.37 -1.73 -26.45
N PRO A 139 -5.53 -1.50 -27.46
CA PRO A 139 -4.12 -1.24 -27.22
C PRO A 139 -3.91 0.03 -26.37
N LEU A 140 -3.16 -0.08 -25.32
CA LEU A 140 -2.74 1.02 -24.46
C LEU A 140 -1.25 1.30 -24.69
N SER A 141 -0.87 2.57 -24.80
CA SER A 141 0.53 2.98 -24.94
C SER A 141 1.03 3.72 -23.70
N VAL A 142 2.33 3.61 -23.44
CA VAL A 142 2.98 4.34 -22.34
C VAL A 142 2.86 5.86 -22.53
N ASP A 143 2.93 6.34 -23.77
CA ASP A 143 2.72 7.74 -24.11
C ASP A 143 1.30 8.22 -23.72
N GLU A 144 0.26 7.44 -24.04
CA GLU A 144 -1.11 7.77 -23.62
C GLU A 144 -1.24 7.82 -22.10
N LEU A 145 -0.72 6.81 -21.41
CA LEU A 145 -0.80 6.72 -19.94
C LEU A 145 -0.02 7.84 -19.26
N SER A 146 1.17 8.15 -19.74
CA SER A 146 2.00 9.23 -19.19
C SER A 146 1.34 10.60 -19.34
N ARG A 147 0.71 10.87 -20.49
CA ARG A 147 -0.08 12.10 -20.70
C ARG A 147 -1.27 12.18 -19.76
N LYS A 148 -2.00 11.08 -19.57
CA LYS A 148 -3.12 11.03 -18.62
C LYS A 148 -2.66 11.20 -17.16
N ALA A 149 -1.45 10.74 -16.83
CA ALA A 149 -0.82 10.98 -15.53
C ALA A 149 -0.24 12.39 -15.40
N TYR A 150 -0.26 13.22 -16.44
CA TYR A 150 0.42 14.53 -16.47
C TYR A 150 1.91 14.43 -16.14
N MET A 151 2.58 13.41 -16.68
CA MET A 151 4.01 13.14 -16.49
C MET A 151 4.71 13.00 -17.85
N SER A 152 6.03 13.25 -17.89
CA SER A 152 6.83 12.80 -19.02
C SER A 152 6.93 11.27 -19.01
N GLU A 153 7.09 10.63 -20.16
CA GLU A 153 7.19 9.16 -20.25
C GLU A 153 8.28 8.59 -19.32
N SER A 154 9.46 9.20 -19.32
CA SER A 154 10.58 8.75 -18.46
C SER A 154 10.26 8.84 -16.97
N ASN A 155 9.62 9.93 -16.54
CA ASN A 155 9.20 10.08 -15.15
C ASN A 155 8.06 9.12 -14.80
N PHE A 156 7.09 8.98 -15.69
CA PHE A 156 5.98 8.05 -15.52
C PHE A 156 6.47 6.61 -15.37
N HIS A 157 7.36 6.17 -16.27
CA HIS A 157 7.93 4.82 -16.21
C HIS A 157 8.66 4.55 -14.89
N ARG A 158 9.49 5.52 -14.46
CA ARG A 158 10.23 5.41 -13.18
C ARG A 158 9.29 5.39 -11.97
N VAL A 159 8.32 6.31 -11.91
CA VAL A 159 7.39 6.43 -10.78
C VAL A 159 6.47 5.21 -10.75
N PHE A 160 5.92 4.80 -11.89
CA PHE A 160 5.05 3.63 -11.99
C PHE A 160 5.78 2.36 -11.52
N LYS A 161 7.01 2.12 -12.00
CA LYS A 161 7.81 0.96 -11.58
C LYS A 161 8.16 0.99 -10.09
N ASN A 162 8.48 2.16 -9.55
CA ASN A 162 8.80 2.31 -8.13
C ASN A 162 7.60 2.07 -7.22
N GLU A 163 6.40 2.53 -7.63
CA GLU A 163 5.20 2.46 -6.81
C GLU A 163 4.42 1.14 -7.01
N ILE A 164 4.42 0.59 -8.23
CA ILE A 164 3.65 -0.62 -8.59
C ILE A 164 4.54 -1.88 -8.59
N GLY A 165 5.87 -1.71 -8.67
CA GLY A 165 6.81 -2.84 -8.75
C GLY A 165 6.99 -3.40 -10.17
N LEU A 166 6.10 -3.11 -11.11
CA LEU A 166 6.12 -3.54 -12.50
C LEU A 166 6.29 -2.34 -13.43
N THR A 167 6.83 -2.58 -14.64
CA THR A 167 6.76 -1.55 -15.66
C THR A 167 5.32 -1.38 -16.16
N PRO A 168 4.93 -0.21 -16.71
CA PRO A 168 3.58 -0.03 -17.25
C PRO A 168 3.18 -1.09 -18.28
N ILE A 169 4.11 -1.52 -19.13
CA ILE A 169 3.86 -2.55 -20.15
C ILE A 169 3.68 -3.92 -19.50
N ASP A 170 4.53 -4.28 -18.53
CA ASP A 170 4.43 -5.55 -17.82
C ASP A 170 3.12 -5.63 -17.04
N PHE A 171 2.70 -4.50 -16.44
CA PHE A 171 1.43 -4.42 -15.73
C PHE A 171 0.23 -4.62 -16.69
N ILE A 172 0.20 -3.94 -17.86
CA ILE A 172 -0.86 -4.13 -18.87
C ILE A 172 -0.93 -5.59 -19.33
N ASN A 173 0.22 -6.23 -19.52
CA ASN A 173 0.28 -7.63 -19.98
C ASN A 173 -0.12 -8.64 -18.88
N ALA A 174 -0.09 -8.24 -17.63
CA ALA A 174 -0.44 -9.10 -16.49
C ALA A 174 -1.94 -9.04 -16.11
N GLU A 175 -2.64 -7.96 -16.53
CA GLU A 175 -4.09 -7.77 -16.31
C GLU A 175 -4.92 -8.36 -17.43
#